data_5653327d740124d7c4130dc79fa19bd4
#
_entry.id   5653327d740124d7c4130dc79fa19bd4
#
_cell.length_a   1.000
_cell.length_b   1.000
_cell.length_c   1.000
_cell.angle_alpha   90.00
_cell.angle_beta   90.00
_cell.angle_gamma   90.00
#
_symmetry.space_group_name_H-M   'P 1'
#
loop_
_entity.id
_entity.type
_entity.pdbx_description
1 polymer ?
#
loop_
_entity_poly.entity_id
_entity_poly.type
_entity_poly.pdbx_seq_one_letter_code
_entity_poly.pdbx_strand_id
1 'polypeptide(L)'
;MKGLRLCLLLSLVVVGSLSAQNGSKQVSLKDITDGKFRQVSAIGDMRSMPDGEHYTAMNSERSMIIKYSYRTGNPVDTLFNAKTARECTFKDFEGYMISSTGHRILVWRDSEPIYRRSSKAVIYDYDVRRNFVKPLTESASKQMIPTFSPDGRMCAYVRDNNIWIKKFDFDTETQVTKDG
;
A
#
# COMPACT_ATOMS: atom_id res chain seq x y z
N MET A 1 10.61 -76.36 -9.18
CA MET A 1 11.75 -75.44 -8.76
C MET A 1 11.95 -74.20 -9.60
N LYS A 2 11.03 -73.85 -10.52
CA LYS A 2 11.16 -72.61 -11.34
C LYS A 2 10.42 -71.37 -10.75
N GLY A 3 9.48 -71.56 -9.82
CA GLY A 3 8.74 -70.50 -9.20
C GLY A 3 9.46 -69.75 -8.08
N LEU A 4 10.40 -70.36 -7.39
CA LEU A 4 11.11 -69.80 -6.26
C LEU A 4 12.19 -68.78 -6.67
N ARG A 5 12.72 -68.87 -7.90
CA ARG A 5 13.72 -67.97 -8.44
C ARG A 5 13.15 -66.66 -8.94
N LEU A 6 11.86 -66.63 -9.28
CA LEU A 6 11.16 -65.44 -9.78
C LEU A 6 10.76 -64.49 -8.64
N CYS A 7 10.41 -65.01 -7.47
CA CYS A 7 10.11 -64.22 -6.30
C CYS A 7 11.38 -63.54 -5.67
N LEU A 8 12.55 -64.16 -5.83
CA LEU A 8 13.78 -63.58 -5.30
C LEU A 8 14.31 -62.41 -6.15
N LEU A 9 13.98 -62.37 -7.43
CA LEU A 9 14.33 -61.25 -8.33
C LEU A 9 13.38 -60.05 -8.20
N LEU A 10 12.14 -60.27 -7.76
CA LEU A 10 11.19 -59.17 -7.54
C LEU A 10 11.43 -58.44 -6.23
N SER A 11 12.04 -59.09 -5.23
CA SER A 11 12.35 -58.47 -3.93
C SER A 11 13.61 -57.58 -3.95
N LEU A 12 14.44 -57.68 -4.99
CA LEU A 12 15.68 -56.91 -5.08
C LEU A 12 15.46 -55.53 -5.76
N VAL A 13 14.32 -55.27 -6.36
CA VAL A 13 14.04 -54.00 -7.07
C VAL A 13 13.43 -52.92 -6.16
N VAL A 14 12.99 -53.28 -4.95
CA VAL A 14 12.27 -52.37 -4.07
C VAL A 14 13.19 -51.60 -3.09
N VAL A 15 14.47 -51.91 -3.02
CA VAL A 15 15.39 -51.27 -2.07
C VAL A 15 16.18 -50.08 -2.66
N GLY A 16 15.93 -49.72 -3.90
CA GLY A 16 16.74 -48.74 -4.63
C GLY A 16 16.23 -47.30 -4.73
N SER A 17 15.20 -46.88 -3.98
CA SER A 17 14.62 -45.55 -4.25
C SER A 17 14.18 -44.80 -3.00
N LEU A 18 14.98 -44.77 -1.95
CA LEU A 18 14.75 -43.86 -0.81
C LEU A 18 15.98 -42.99 -0.56
N SER A 19 16.41 -42.31 -1.61
CA SER A 19 17.35 -41.19 -1.48
C SER A 19 16.67 -39.89 -1.86
N ALA A 20 15.49 -39.65 -1.33
CA ALA A 20 14.85 -38.35 -1.37
C ALA A 20 15.23 -37.57 -0.11
N GLN A 21 16.49 -37.25 0.00
CA GLN A 21 16.92 -36.26 1.00
C GLN A 21 18.21 -35.62 0.58
N ASN A 22 18.09 -34.63 -0.24
CA ASN A 22 19.27 -33.83 -0.46
C ASN A 22 19.00 -32.39 -0.44
N GLY A 23 19.51 -31.78 0.61
CA GLY A 23 19.82 -30.39 0.58
C GLY A 23 18.78 -29.45 1.13
N SER A 24 17.98 -29.86 2.10
CA SER A 24 17.38 -28.88 2.99
C SER A 24 18.53 -28.18 3.72
N LYS A 25 18.94 -27.02 3.22
CA LYS A 25 19.87 -26.17 3.95
C LYS A 25 19.23 -25.88 5.30
N GLN A 26 19.78 -26.41 6.36
CA GLN A 26 19.33 -26.09 7.71
C GLN A 26 19.59 -24.59 7.94
N VAL A 27 18.56 -23.87 8.32
CA VAL A 27 18.69 -22.48 8.73
C VAL A 27 19.35 -22.44 10.08
N SER A 28 20.56 -21.89 10.16
CA SER A 28 21.25 -21.74 11.41
C SER A 28 20.85 -20.45 12.13
N LEU A 29 21.00 -20.43 13.47
CA LEU A 29 20.78 -19.21 14.24
C LEU A 29 21.67 -18.06 13.72
N LYS A 30 22.90 -18.40 13.32
CA LYS A 30 23.84 -17.44 12.73
C LYS A 30 23.31 -16.84 11.43
N ASP A 31 22.70 -17.62 10.54
CA ASP A 31 22.11 -17.11 9.28
C ASP A 31 20.99 -16.08 9.58
N ILE A 32 20.23 -16.28 10.66
CA ILE A 32 19.17 -15.37 11.10
C ILE A 32 19.77 -14.08 11.68
N THR A 33 20.73 -14.21 12.58
CA THR A 33 21.37 -13.05 13.24
C THR A 33 22.18 -12.20 12.27
N ASP A 34 22.85 -12.82 11.32
CA ASP A 34 23.61 -12.14 10.25
C ASP A 34 22.67 -11.50 9.19
N GLY A 35 21.36 -11.69 9.31
CA GLY A 35 20.38 -11.09 8.41
C GLY A 35 20.37 -11.68 7.00
N LYS A 36 20.87 -12.91 6.81
CA LYS A 36 20.95 -13.57 5.49
C LYS A 36 19.61 -13.71 4.78
N PHE A 37 18.52 -13.79 5.55
CA PHE A 37 17.15 -13.87 5.04
C PHE A 37 16.41 -12.53 5.12
N ARG A 38 17.11 -11.43 5.42
CA ARG A 38 16.51 -10.12 5.43
C ARG A 38 16.14 -9.74 4.01
N GLN A 39 14.87 -9.41 3.78
CA GLN A 39 14.41 -8.91 2.51
C GLN A 39 15.11 -7.58 2.20
N VAL A 40 15.86 -7.52 1.10
CA VAL A 40 16.70 -6.37 0.73
C VAL A 40 15.87 -5.23 0.11
N SER A 41 14.74 -5.55 -0.51
CA SER A 41 13.79 -4.55 -1.00
C SER A 41 12.38 -5.09 -0.89
N ALA A 42 11.55 -4.39 -0.14
CA ALA A 42 10.10 -4.54 -0.22
C ALA A 42 9.56 -3.33 -0.99
N ILE A 43 8.64 -3.55 -1.91
CA ILE A 43 7.81 -2.47 -2.43
C ILE A 43 6.92 -2.06 -1.26
N GLY A 44 7.27 -0.94 -0.61
CA GLY A 44 6.48 -0.41 0.49
C GLY A 44 5.18 0.16 0.00
N ASP A 45 4.11 0.01 0.79
CA ASP A 45 2.81 0.66 0.57
C ASP A 45 2.18 0.37 -0.81
N MET A 46 2.30 -0.89 -1.26
CA MET A 46 1.66 -1.35 -2.49
C MET A 46 0.14 -1.38 -2.31
N ARG A 47 -0.59 -0.72 -3.19
CA ARG A 47 -2.06 -0.66 -3.19
C ARG A 47 -2.63 -1.12 -4.50
N SER A 48 -3.48 -2.14 -4.46
CA SER A 48 -4.18 -2.63 -5.65
C SER A 48 -5.12 -1.57 -6.21
N MET A 49 -5.21 -1.50 -7.52
CA MET A 49 -6.20 -0.69 -8.20
C MET A 49 -7.46 -1.50 -8.52
N PRO A 50 -8.62 -0.84 -8.66
CA PRO A 50 -9.89 -1.53 -8.94
C PRO A 50 -9.92 -2.31 -10.26
N ASP A 51 -9.03 -2.03 -11.20
CA ASP A 51 -8.93 -2.70 -12.48
C ASP A 51 -8.34 -4.13 -12.38
N GLY A 52 -7.76 -4.51 -11.22
CA GLY A 52 -7.15 -5.81 -10.99
C GLY A 52 -5.86 -6.08 -11.79
N GLU A 53 -5.45 -5.16 -12.64
CA GLU A 53 -4.26 -5.29 -13.51
C GLU A 53 -3.08 -4.46 -13.02
N HIS A 54 -3.35 -3.48 -12.17
CA HIS A 54 -2.36 -2.50 -11.73
C HIS A 54 -2.35 -2.35 -10.20
N TYR A 55 -1.22 -1.87 -9.73
CA TYR A 55 -1.06 -1.40 -8.36
C TYR A 55 -0.33 -0.05 -8.35
N THR A 56 -0.44 0.65 -7.25
CA THR A 56 0.30 1.88 -7.02
C THR A 56 1.26 1.71 -5.85
N ALA A 57 2.36 2.44 -5.91
CA ALA A 57 3.33 2.53 -4.82
C ALA A 57 3.98 3.91 -4.82
N MET A 58 4.49 4.32 -3.67
CA MET A 58 5.34 5.51 -3.56
C MET A 58 6.76 5.19 -4.05
N ASN A 59 7.43 6.19 -4.61
CA ASN A 59 8.87 6.11 -4.85
C ASN A 59 9.67 6.16 -3.54
N SER A 60 10.97 5.87 -3.61
CA SER A 60 11.85 5.88 -2.42
C SER A 60 11.97 7.25 -1.75
N GLU A 61 11.85 8.32 -2.52
CA GLU A 61 11.87 9.71 -2.01
C GLU A 61 10.53 10.15 -1.40
N ARG A 62 9.49 9.30 -1.50
CA ARG A 62 8.12 9.64 -1.08
C ARG A 62 7.59 10.94 -1.70
N SER A 63 7.95 11.20 -2.93
CA SER A 63 7.57 12.40 -3.68
C SER A 63 6.61 12.13 -4.84
N MET A 64 6.44 10.85 -5.22
CA MET A 64 5.59 10.43 -6.33
C MET A 64 4.76 9.21 -5.97
N ILE A 65 3.56 9.12 -6.56
CA ILE A 65 2.72 7.93 -6.60
C ILE A 65 2.79 7.38 -8.03
N ILE A 66 3.35 6.19 -8.18
CA ILE A 66 3.59 5.56 -9.47
C ILE A 66 2.64 4.37 -9.63
N LYS A 67 2.02 4.25 -10.79
CA LYS A 67 1.20 3.12 -11.21
C LYS A 67 2.09 2.08 -11.89
N TYR A 68 1.97 0.83 -11.46
CA TYR A 68 2.72 -0.32 -11.98
C TYR A 68 1.77 -1.38 -12.53
N SER A 69 2.23 -2.13 -13.51
CA SER A 69 1.51 -3.32 -14.00
C SER A 69 1.89 -4.56 -13.18
N TYR A 70 0.90 -5.31 -12.69
CA TYR A 70 1.13 -6.61 -12.06
C TYR A 70 1.79 -7.62 -13.01
N ARG A 71 1.49 -7.50 -14.30
CA ARG A 71 1.98 -8.44 -15.30
C ARG A 71 3.48 -8.31 -15.54
N THR A 72 4.01 -7.09 -15.53
CA THR A 72 5.40 -6.83 -15.92
C THR A 72 6.26 -6.33 -14.77
N GLY A 73 5.65 -5.84 -13.69
CA GLY A 73 6.34 -5.14 -12.61
C GLY A 73 6.87 -3.75 -13.00
N ASN A 74 6.64 -3.32 -14.25
CA ASN A 74 7.15 -2.04 -14.74
C ASN A 74 6.21 -0.88 -14.42
N PRO A 75 6.74 0.35 -14.26
CA PRO A 75 5.93 1.54 -14.14
C PRO A 75 5.16 1.80 -15.44
N VAL A 76 3.91 2.18 -15.33
CA VAL A 76 3.00 2.48 -16.44
C VAL A 76 2.68 3.97 -16.49
N ASP A 77 2.50 4.61 -15.32
CA ASP A 77 2.10 6.00 -15.23
C ASP A 77 2.51 6.60 -13.88
N THR A 78 2.54 7.93 -13.80
CA THR A 78 2.74 8.67 -12.55
C THR A 78 1.45 9.42 -12.22
N LEU A 79 0.75 8.95 -11.17
CA LEU A 79 -0.54 9.51 -10.78
C LEU A 79 -0.41 10.83 -10.01
N PHE A 80 0.68 11.00 -9.27
CA PHE A 80 0.99 12.19 -8.50
C PHE A 80 2.49 12.43 -8.46
N ASN A 81 2.90 13.69 -8.58
CA ASN A 81 4.29 14.12 -8.40
C ASN A 81 4.31 15.47 -7.69
N ALA A 82 4.82 15.49 -6.46
CA ALA A 82 4.88 16.70 -5.63
C ALA A 82 5.70 17.83 -6.26
N LYS A 83 6.67 17.52 -7.15
CA LYS A 83 7.51 18.53 -7.82
C LYS A 83 6.79 19.26 -8.96
N THR A 84 5.76 18.64 -9.55
CA THR A 84 5.06 19.17 -10.74
C THR A 84 3.59 19.46 -10.52
N ALA A 85 3.03 19.03 -9.39
CA ALA A 85 1.66 19.36 -9.02
C ALA A 85 1.57 20.84 -8.65
N ARG A 86 0.55 21.50 -9.20
CA ARG A 86 0.31 22.94 -8.98
C ARG A 86 -0.11 23.18 -7.53
N GLU A 87 0.36 24.28 -6.96
CA GLU A 87 0.11 24.69 -5.57
C GLU A 87 0.58 23.68 -4.50
N CYS A 88 1.44 22.74 -4.89
CA CYS A 88 2.03 21.81 -3.94
C CYS A 88 3.11 22.53 -3.13
N THR A 89 2.93 22.64 -1.82
CA THR A 89 3.81 23.31 -0.89
C THR A 89 4.81 22.40 -0.20
N PHE A 90 4.75 21.09 -0.49
CA PHE A 90 5.60 20.07 0.13
C PHE A 90 6.40 19.29 -0.92
N LYS A 91 7.49 18.67 -0.48
CA LYS A 91 8.38 17.87 -1.35
C LYS A 91 8.15 16.37 -1.22
N ASP A 92 7.64 15.93 -0.07
CA ASP A 92 7.41 14.54 0.29
C ASP A 92 6.10 14.38 1.07
N PHE A 93 5.61 13.15 1.16
CA PHE A 93 4.40 12.79 1.89
C PHE A 93 4.54 11.39 2.49
N GLU A 94 3.75 11.08 3.51
CA GLU A 94 3.88 9.85 4.30
C GLU A 94 2.95 8.75 3.83
N GLY A 95 1.86 9.11 3.17
CA GLY A 95 0.91 8.15 2.63
C GLY A 95 -0.16 8.81 1.77
N TYR A 96 -1.01 7.99 1.16
CA TYR A 96 -2.03 8.46 0.22
C TYR A 96 -3.25 7.55 0.20
N MET A 97 -4.34 8.04 -0.36
CA MET A 97 -5.56 7.29 -0.66
C MET A 97 -6.12 7.77 -2.00
N ILE A 98 -6.50 6.84 -2.86
CA ILE A 98 -7.08 7.15 -4.17
C ILE A 98 -8.58 6.93 -4.11
N SER A 99 -9.37 7.86 -4.66
CA SER A 99 -10.81 7.69 -4.81
C SER A 99 -11.14 6.53 -5.76
N SER A 100 -12.32 5.93 -5.61
CA SER A 100 -12.80 4.84 -6.49
C SER A 100 -12.79 5.21 -7.97
N THR A 101 -13.00 6.50 -8.28
CA THR A 101 -12.99 7.03 -9.65
C THR A 101 -11.59 7.34 -10.18
N GLY A 102 -10.56 7.34 -9.33
CA GLY A 102 -9.20 7.75 -9.69
C GLY A 102 -9.01 9.25 -9.91
N HIS A 103 -10.06 10.08 -9.72
CA HIS A 103 -9.99 11.52 -10.01
C HIS A 103 -9.48 12.37 -8.85
N ARG A 104 -9.49 11.81 -7.65
CA ARG A 104 -9.00 12.45 -6.43
C ARG A 104 -8.01 11.56 -5.71
N ILE A 105 -6.98 12.17 -5.18
CA ILE A 105 -6.01 11.51 -4.31
C ILE A 105 -5.85 12.37 -3.07
N LEU A 106 -6.05 11.77 -1.90
CA LEU A 106 -5.65 12.38 -0.65
C LEU A 106 -4.21 11.96 -0.36
N VAL A 107 -3.37 12.93 -0.03
CA VAL A 107 -2.01 12.70 0.46
C VAL A 107 -1.88 13.34 1.83
N TRP A 108 -1.07 12.73 2.71
CA TRP A 108 -0.88 13.28 4.05
C TRP A 108 0.58 13.29 4.47
N ARG A 109 0.87 14.21 5.37
CA ARG A 109 2.17 14.42 5.98
C ARG A 109 2.04 14.92 7.42
N ASP A 110 3.18 15.08 8.08
CA ASP A 110 3.27 15.58 9.44
C ASP A 110 2.40 14.78 10.41
N SER A 111 2.44 13.44 10.27
CA SER A 111 1.66 12.53 11.09
C SER A 111 2.13 12.53 12.54
N GLU A 112 1.18 12.63 13.46
CA GLU A 112 1.39 12.48 14.89
C GLU A 112 0.71 11.20 15.36
N PRO A 113 1.43 10.24 15.94
CA PRO A 113 0.82 9.04 16.48
C PRO A 113 -0.03 9.40 17.72
N ILE A 114 -1.22 8.79 17.81
CA ILE A 114 -2.09 8.86 18.99
C ILE A 114 -1.92 7.57 19.79
N TYR A 115 -2.05 6.43 19.11
CA TYR A 115 -1.85 5.08 19.63
C TYR A 115 -1.15 4.23 18.57
N ARG A 116 -1.00 2.93 18.85
CA ARG A 116 -0.29 1.98 17.97
C ARG A 116 -0.72 2.03 16.50
N ARG A 117 -2.00 2.29 16.21
CA ARG A 117 -2.58 2.24 14.85
C ARG A 117 -3.38 3.48 14.48
N SER A 118 -3.39 4.50 15.31
CA SER A 118 -4.10 5.75 15.04
C SER A 118 -3.14 6.92 15.04
N SER A 119 -3.32 7.80 14.08
CA SER A 119 -2.55 9.02 13.91
C SER A 119 -3.44 10.12 13.38
N LYS A 120 -3.04 11.35 13.61
CA LYS A 120 -3.59 12.54 12.97
C LYS A 120 -2.52 13.16 12.08
N ALA A 121 -2.92 13.73 10.96
CA ALA A 121 -2.00 14.28 9.96
C ALA A 121 -2.59 15.51 9.28
N VAL A 122 -1.76 16.27 8.60
CA VAL A 122 -2.21 17.29 7.64
C VAL A 122 -2.51 16.59 6.33
N ILE A 123 -3.76 16.70 5.87
CA ILE A 123 -4.24 16.03 4.66
C ILE A 123 -4.44 17.05 3.56
N TYR A 124 -4.02 16.68 2.35
CA TYR A 124 -4.17 17.46 1.13
C TYR A 124 -5.04 16.70 0.13
N ASP A 125 -5.87 17.44 -0.60
CA ASP A 125 -6.68 16.99 -1.73
C ASP A 125 -5.94 17.31 -3.03
N TYR A 126 -5.67 16.29 -3.83
CA TYR A 126 -5.13 16.43 -5.17
C TYR A 126 -6.19 16.09 -6.22
N ASP A 127 -6.50 17.07 -7.04
CA ASP A 127 -7.35 16.92 -8.23
C ASP A 127 -6.48 16.47 -9.41
N VAL A 128 -6.61 15.20 -9.80
CA VAL A 128 -5.79 14.59 -10.86
C VAL A 128 -6.00 15.30 -12.21
N ARG A 129 -7.25 15.67 -12.53
CA ARG A 129 -7.56 16.30 -13.82
C ARG A 129 -6.99 17.71 -13.96
N ARG A 130 -6.93 18.43 -12.84
CA ARG A 130 -6.43 19.82 -12.80
C ARG A 130 -4.94 19.89 -12.48
N ASN A 131 -4.33 18.76 -12.08
CA ASN A 131 -2.99 18.70 -11.52
C ASN A 131 -2.79 19.74 -10.39
N PHE A 132 -3.72 19.75 -9.44
CA PHE A 132 -3.82 20.82 -8.44
C PHE A 132 -3.95 20.24 -7.03
N VAL A 133 -3.13 20.73 -6.11
CA VAL A 133 -3.11 20.34 -4.69
C VAL A 133 -3.62 21.49 -3.83
N LYS A 134 -4.42 21.16 -2.82
CA LYS A 134 -4.81 22.09 -1.77
C LYS A 134 -4.97 21.36 -0.44
N PRO A 135 -4.91 22.05 0.71
CA PRO A 135 -5.31 21.46 1.98
C PRO A 135 -6.75 20.91 1.93
N LEU A 136 -7.01 19.79 2.58
CA LEU A 136 -8.36 19.22 2.67
C LEU A 136 -9.31 20.16 3.40
N THR A 137 -8.78 20.86 4.41
CA THR A 137 -9.47 21.86 5.22
C THR A 137 -8.61 23.11 5.40
N GLU A 138 -9.21 24.26 5.59
CA GLU A 138 -8.53 25.50 5.93
C GLU A 138 -8.12 25.57 7.41
N SER A 139 -8.64 24.67 8.25
CA SER A 139 -8.28 24.60 9.66
C SER A 139 -6.83 24.13 9.84
N ALA A 140 -6.15 24.71 10.83
CA ALA A 140 -4.82 24.29 11.24
C ALA A 140 -4.81 22.95 11.99
N SER A 141 -5.98 22.48 12.47
CA SER A 141 -6.10 21.21 13.18
C SER A 141 -5.87 20.03 12.25
N LYS A 142 -5.08 19.04 12.70
CA LYS A 142 -4.83 17.81 11.97
C LYS A 142 -6.09 16.92 11.92
N GLN A 143 -6.19 16.17 10.83
CA GLN A 143 -7.33 15.31 10.54
C GLN A 143 -6.96 13.85 10.77
N MET A 144 -7.99 13.01 11.02
CA MET A 144 -7.86 11.57 11.21
C MET A 144 -8.84 10.84 10.30
N ILE A 145 -8.48 9.61 9.93
CA ILE A 145 -9.34 8.62 9.27
C ILE A 145 -10.08 9.20 8.04
N PRO A 146 -9.36 9.80 7.08
CA PRO A 146 -10.02 10.26 5.88
C PRO A 146 -10.64 9.08 5.13
N THR A 147 -11.87 9.24 4.65
CA THR A 147 -12.60 8.19 3.95
C THR A 147 -13.40 8.82 2.81
N PHE A 148 -13.12 8.38 1.58
CA PHE A 148 -13.92 8.80 0.43
C PHE A 148 -15.33 8.22 0.46
N SER A 149 -16.30 8.98 -0.07
CA SER A 149 -17.59 8.42 -0.48
C SER A 149 -17.40 7.42 -1.63
N PRO A 150 -18.32 6.45 -1.82
CA PRO A 150 -18.21 5.46 -2.89
C PRO A 150 -18.10 6.05 -4.30
N ASP A 151 -18.68 7.21 -4.53
CA ASP A 151 -18.62 7.96 -5.79
C ASP A 151 -17.37 8.87 -5.91
N GLY A 152 -16.56 8.96 -4.86
CA GLY A 152 -15.34 9.77 -4.81
C GLY A 152 -15.58 11.28 -4.79
N ARG A 153 -16.82 11.75 -4.60
CA ARG A 153 -17.17 13.18 -4.62
C ARG A 153 -17.09 13.87 -3.27
N MET A 154 -17.02 13.08 -2.20
CA MET A 154 -16.93 13.56 -0.83
C MET A 154 -15.85 12.81 -0.05
N CYS A 155 -15.39 13.44 1.03
CA CYS A 155 -14.53 12.81 2.03
C CYS A 155 -15.08 13.10 3.42
N ALA A 156 -15.28 12.04 4.22
CA ALA A 156 -15.49 12.16 5.64
C ALA A 156 -14.16 12.05 6.37
N TYR A 157 -13.98 12.80 7.45
CA TYR A 157 -12.81 12.73 8.31
C TYR A 157 -13.15 13.19 9.73
N VAL A 158 -12.27 12.91 10.67
CA VAL A 158 -12.39 13.38 12.04
C VAL A 158 -11.42 14.54 12.26
N ARG A 159 -11.93 15.63 12.84
CA ARG A 159 -11.16 16.79 13.30
C ARG A 159 -11.74 17.29 14.63
N ASP A 160 -10.88 17.54 15.60
CA ASP A 160 -11.26 18.02 16.93
C ASP A 160 -12.39 17.17 17.54
N ASN A 161 -12.21 15.83 17.48
CA ASN A 161 -13.13 14.78 17.93
C ASN A 161 -14.51 14.75 17.25
N ASN A 162 -14.72 15.55 16.22
CA ASN A 162 -15.99 15.62 15.49
C ASN A 162 -15.85 15.11 14.07
N ILE A 163 -16.93 14.57 13.51
CA ILE A 163 -17.02 14.13 12.12
C ILE A 163 -17.30 15.34 11.23
N TRP A 164 -16.53 15.44 10.19
CA TRP A 164 -16.67 16.44 9.14
C TRP A 164 -16.81 15.80 7.78
N ILE A 165 -17.52 16.45 6.87
CA ILE A 165 -17.66 16.04 5.46
C ILE A 165 -17.20 17.19 4.57
N LYS A 166 -16.24 16.90 3.70
CA LYS A 166 -15.80 17.76 2.60
C LYS A 166 -16.49 17.32 1.31
N LYS A 167 -17.16 18.25 0.62
CA LYS A 167 -17.70 18.06 -0.72
C LYS A 167 -16.76 18.71 -1.72
N PHE A 168 -16.16 17.92 -2.61
CA PHE A 168 -15.12 18.40 -3.52
C PHE A 168 -15.66 19.29 -4.65
N ASP A 169 -16.86 19.00 -5.14
CA ASP A 169 -17.45 19.74 -6.25
C ASP A 169 -17.75 21.21 -5.92
N PHE A 170 -18.13 21.45 -4.67
CA PHE A 170 -18.50 22.79 -4.18
C PHE A 170 -17.47 23.38 -3.24
N ASP A 171 -16.42 22.63 -2.96
CA ASP A 171 -15.38 22.99 -1.98
C ASP A 171 -15.93 23.33 -0.59
N THR A 172 -17.08 22.77 -0.22
CA THR A 172 -17.73 23.05 1.07
C THR A 172 -17.37 22.01 2.11
N GLU A 173 -17.33 22.45 3.36
CA GLU A 173 -17.07 21.63 4.53
C GLU A 173 -18.23 21.74 5.52
N THR A 174 -18.69 20.63 6.05
CA THR A 174 -19.82 20.59 6.98
C THR A 174 -19.47 19.75 8.20
N GLN A 175 -19.65 20.28 9.39
CA GLN A 175 -19.57 19.54 10.63
C GLN A 175 -20.83 18.71 10.83
N VAL A 176 -20.67 17.40 11.08
CA VAL A 176 -21.78 16.46 11.27
C VAL A 176 -22.09 16.27 12.73
N THR A 177 -21.07 16.06 13.57
CA THR A 177 -21.22 15.89 15.02
C THR A 177 -20.70 17.13 15.76
N LYS A 178 -21.20 17.38 16.98
CA LYS A 178 -20.86 18.55 17.81
C LYS A 178 -20.61 18.20 19.28
N ASP A 179 -20.53 16.93 19.58
CA ASP A 179 -20.50 16.35 20.93
C ASP A 179 -19.23 15.50 21.18
N GLY A 180 -18.25 15.63 20.31
CA GLY A 180 -16.96 14.94 20.40
C GLY A 180 -15.91 15.66 21.26
#